data_3868482ff8ba37b61d6efdc86fc4649b
#
_entry.id   3868482ff8ba37b61d6efdc86fc4649b
#
_cell.length_a   1.000
_cell.length_b   1.000
_cell.length_c   1.000
_cell.angle_alpha   90.00
_cell.angle_beta   90.00
_cell.angle_gamma   90.00
#
_symmetry.space_group_name_H-M   'P 1'
#
loop_
_entity.id
_entity.type
_entity.pdbx_description
1 polymer ?
#
loop_
_entity_poly.entity_id
_entity_poly.type
_entity_poly.pdbx_seq_one_letter_code
_entity_poly.pdbx_strand_id
1 'polypeptide(L)'
;VFISVGKKRIEKVVDFAPLKAKNTMNLSFGDLMADGSINYKANSNNGDILKVLATVVDILRHFTSRHPEITIFFTGSTIERTRLYARILKTYYTIFSKDFIVYGIVGTANDNKIIPFDPQSEMEYLVFLIKRIT
;
A
#
# COMPACT_ATOMS: atom_id res chain seq x y z
N VAL A 1 -12.02 -9.09 2.08
CA VAL A 1 -11.49 -9.84 3.24
C VAL A 1 -10.69 -11.03 2.74
N PHE A 2 -9.53 -11.20 3.27
CA PHE A 2 -8.72 -12.39 3.02
C PHE A 2 -8.07 -12.85 4.33
N ILE A 3 -7.43 -14.03 4.31
CA ILE A 3 -6.91 -14.65 5.52
C ILE A 3 -5.40 -14.72 5.45
N SER A 4 -4.74 -14.15 6.47
CA SER A 4 -3.31 -14.33 6.72
C SER A 4 -3.11 -15.61 7.52
N VAL A 5 -2.26 -16.50 7.03
CA VAL A 5 -1.93 -17.77 7.68
C VAL A 5 -0.42 -17.83 7.91
N GLY A 6 -0.02 -17.69 9.15
CA GLY A 6 1.36 -17.80 9.60
C GLY A 6 1.36 -18.44 10.97
N LYS A 7 1.82 -17.70 11.99
CA LYS A 7 1.74 -18.15 13.39
C LYS A 7 0.29 -18.29 13.86
N LYS A 8 -0.63 -17.49 13.29
CA LYS A 8 -2.06 -17.47 13.58
C LYS A 8 -2.83 -17.36 12.29
N ARG A 9 -4.12 -17.66 12.35
CA ARG A 9 -5.07 -17.36 11.28
C ARG A 9 -5.71 -16.00 11.59
N ILE A 10 -5.45 -15.00 10.75
CA ILE A 10 -5.94 -13.63 10.95
C ILE A 10 -6.72 -13.21 9.71
N GLU A 11 -7.94 -12.73 9.90
CA GLU A 11 -8.71 -12.15 8.81
C GLU A 11 -8.20 -10.73 8.53
N LYS A 12 -7.92 -10.46 7.27
CA LYS A 12 -7.45 -9.16 6.79
C LYS A 12 -8.53 -8.50 5.95
N VAL A 13 -8.60 -7.19 6.04
CA VAL A 13 -9.51 -6.36 5.23
C VAL A 13 -8.69 -5.36 4.43
N VAL A 14 -8.97 -5.28 3.13
CA VAL A 14 -8.45 -4.22 2.26
C VAL A 14 -9.59 -3.25 1.97
N ASP A 15 -9.34 -1.98 2.14
CA ASP A 15 -10.32 -0.93 1.96
C ASP A 15 -9.80 0.14 1.00
N PHE A 16 -10.67 0.57 0.07
CA PHE A 16 -10.42 1.68 -0.85
C PHE A 16 -11.38 2.80 -0.50
N ALA A 17 -10.86 3.91 0.02
CA ALA A 17 -11.66 5.05 0.42
C ALA A 17 -11.42 6.24 -0.50
N PRO A 18 -12.47 6.88 -1.07
CA PRO A 18 -12.29 8.05 -1.92
C PRO A 18 -11.65 9.21 -1.17
N LEU A 19 -10.76 9.93 -1.86
CA LEU A 19 -10.17 11.16 -1.37
C LEU A 19 -10.83 12.36 -2.04
N LYS A 20 -10.57 13.57 -1.53
CA LYS A 20 -11.15 14.80 -2.08
C LYS A 20 -10.73 15.07 -3.52
N ALA A 21 -9.49 14.75 -3.87
CA ALA A 21 -9.01 14.94 -5.24
C ALA A 21 -9.71 13.97 -6.19
N LYS A 22 -9.98 14.44 -7.41
CA LYS A 22 -10.66 13.63 -8.42
C LYS A 22 -9.82 12.39 -8.77
N ASN A 23 -10.50 11.25 -8.91
CA ASN A 23 -9.90 9.99 -9.32
C ASN A 23 -8.76 9.54 -8.39
N THR A 24 -8.90 9.80 -7.10
CA THR A 24 -7.93 9.34 -6.09
C THR A 24 -8.64 8.54 -5.01
N MET A 25 -8.00 7.46 -4.58
CA MET A 25 -8.47 6.63 -3.48
C MET A 25 -7.32 6.27 -2.56
N ASN A 26 -7.61 6.14 -1.28
CA ASN A 26 -6.65 5.65 -0.30
C ASN A 26 -6.83 4.15 -0.13
N LEU A 27 -5.74 3.42 -0.28
CA LEU A 27 -5.69 1.99 0.02
C LEU A 27 -5.21 1.81 1.45
N SER A 28 -5.97 1.09 2.24
CA SER A 28 -5.56 0.67 3.57
C SER A 28 -5.92 -0.79 3.78
N PHE A 29 -5.20 -1.45 4.68
CA PHE A 29 -5.54 -2.80 5.12
C PHE A 29 -5.22 -2.97 6.59
N GLY A 30 -5.95 -3.87 7.21
CA GLY A 30 -5.81 -4.12 8.63
C GLY A 30 -6.43 -5.44 9.04
N ASP A 31 -6.43 -5.71 10.33
CA ASP A 31 -6.99 -6.93 10.90
C ASP A 31 -8.47 -6.73 11.22
N LEU A 32 -9.31 -7.66 10.73
CA LEU A 32 -10.71 -7.68 11.08
C LEU A 32 -10.87 -8.22 12.51
N MET A 33 -11.46 -7.39 13.36
CA MET A 33 -11.68 -7.73 14.77
C MET A 33 -13.02 -8.46 14.95
N ALA A 34 -13.16 -9.14 16.08
CA ALA A 34 -14.37 -9.92 16.38
C ALA A 34 -15.66 -9.10 16.40
N ASP A 35 -15.57 -7.80 16.73
CA ASP A 35 -16.71 -6.88 16.77
C ASP A 35 -17.04 -6.27 15.40
N GLY A 36 -16.32 -6.67 14.33
CA GLY A 36 -16.50 -6.14 12.99
C GLY A 36 -15.68 -4.89 12.69
N SER A 37 -14.98 -4.32 13.66
CA SER A 37 -14.08 -3.18 13.42
C SER A 37 -12.80 -3.63 12.76
N ILE A 38 -12.06 -2.67 12.18
CA ILE A 38 -10.79 -2.92 11.51
C ILE A 38 -9.68 -2.25 12.29
N ASN A 39 -8.67 -3.00 12.68
CA ASN A 39 -7.48 -2.47 13.33
C ASN A 39 -6.39 -2.24 12.30
N TYR A 40 -6.22 -1.00 11.86
CA TYR A 40 -5.21 -0.61 10.88
C TYR A 40 -3.80 -0.49 11.49
N LYS A 41 -3.69 -0.41 12.80
CA LYS A 41 -2.43 -0.25 13.53
C LYS A 41 -1.89 -1.56 14.06
N ALA A 42 -2.64 -2.66 13.90
CA ALA A 42 -2.21 -3.95 14.41
C ALA A 42 -0.89 -4.38 13.78
N ASN A 43 0.07 -4.69 14.62
CA ASN A 43 1.28 -5.39 14.20
C ASN A 43 1.10 -6.84 14.58
N SER A 44 0.43 -7.59 13.70
CA SER A 44 0.12 -8.99 13.98
C SER A 44 1.36 -9.87 14.05
N ASN A 45 2.46 -9.42 13.40
CA ASN A 45 3.72 -10.16 13.34
C ASN A 45 3.50 -11.65 13.08
N ASN A 46 2.64 -11.94 12.11
CA ASN A 46 2.16 -13.29 11.83
C ASN A 46 3.17 -14.13 11.04
N GLY A 47 4.30 -13.53 10.63
CA GLY A 47 5.37 -14.22 9.92
C GLY A 47 5.13 -14.40 8.42
N ASP A 48 4.08 -13.78 7.87
CA ASP A 48 3.71 -13.95 6.46
C ASP A 48 3.52 -12.61 5.72
N ILE A 49 4.27 -11.58 6.11
CA ILE A 49 4.10 -10.23 5.55
C ILE A 49 4.21 -10.21 4.02
N LEU A 50 5.12 -10.99 3.44
CA LEU A 50 5.28 -11.03 2.00
C LEU A 50 4.06 -11.63 1.31
N LYS A 51 3.44 -12.65 1.90
CA LYS A 51 2.20 -13.26 1.38
C LYS A 51 1.04 -12.29 1.47
N VAL A 52 0.93 -11.57 2.59
CA VAL A 52 -0.10 -10.55 2.80
C VAL A 52 0.02 -9.46 1.73
N LEU A 53 1.23 -8.94 1.52
CA LEU A 53 1.45 -7.89 0.53
C LEU A 53 1.25 -8.37 -0.90
N ALA A 54 1.60 -9.62 -1.21
CA ALA A 54 1.30 -10.21 -2.51
C ALA A 54 -0.20 -10.23 -2.77
N THR A 55 -1.01 -10.56 -1.77
CA THR A 55 -2.47 -10.55 -1.88
C THR A 55 -2.99 -9.12 -2.06
N VAL A 56 -2.46 -8.16 -1.32
CA VAL A 56 -2.82 -6.74 -1.48
C VAL A 56 -2.51 -6.26 -2.91
N VAL A 57 -1.37 -6.66 -3.46
CA VAL A 57 -1.00 -6.32 -4.84
C VAL A 57 -1.96 -6.95 -5.85
N ASP A 58 -2.37 -8.19 -5.64
CA ASP A 58 -3.36 -8.83 -6.52
C ASP A 58 -4.71 -8.10 -6.48
N ILE A 59 -5.16 -7.70 -5.29
CA ILE A 59 -6.38 -6.91 -5.12
C ILE A 59 -6.23 -5.56 -5.85
N LEU A 60 -5.08 -4.92 -5.71
CA LEU A 60 -4.76 -3.66 -6.39
C LEU A 60 -4.80 -3.83 -7.92
N ARG A 61 -4.24 -4.91 -8.44
CA ARG A 61 -4.29 -5.22 -9.88
C ARG A 61 -5.72 -5.37 -10.37
N HIS A 62 -6.55 -6.11 -9.66
CA HIS A 62 -7.96 -6.29 -10.01
C HIS A 62 -8.71 -4.97 -9.98
N PHE A 63 -8.54 -4.19 -8.93
CA PHE A 63 -9.21 -2.90 -8.80
C PHE A 63 -8.82 -1.95 -9.92
N THR A 64 -7.52 -1.79 -10.18
CA THR A 64 -7.02 -0.84 -11.18
C THR A 64 -7.27 -1.31 -12.62
N SER A 65 -7.46 -2.61 -12.85
CA SER A 65 -7.84 -3.10 -14.18
C SER A 65 -9.25 -2.63 -14.57
N ARG A 66 -10.12 -2.45 -13.58
CA ARG A 66 -11.49 -1.94 -13.78
C ARG A 66 -11.56 -0.43 -13.71
N HIS A 67 -10.60 0.20 -13.04
CA HIS A 67 -10.56 1.64 -12.79
C HIS A 67 -9.16 2.19 -13.07
N PRO A 68 -8.69 2.13 -14.34
CA PRO A 68 -7.32 2.51 -14.67
C PRO A 68 -7.02 4.00 -14.49
N GLU A 69 -8.07 4.83 -14.39
CA GLU A 69 -7.95 6.28 -14.19
C GLU A 69 -7.66 6.65 -12.74
N ILE A 70 -7.83 5.71 -11.81
CA ILE A 70 -7.70 5.99 -10.37
C ILE A 70 -6.22 5.96 -9.97
N THR A 71 -5.80 6.99 -9.22
CA THR A 71 -4.51 7.00 -8.52
C THR A 71 -4.72 6.52 -7.09
N ILE A 72 -3.92 5.56 -6.67
CA ILE A 72 -4.02 4.97 -5.34
C ILE A 72 -2.97 5.58 -4.43
N PHE A 73 -3.42 6.14 -3.31
CA PHE A 73 -2.58 6.61 -2.22
C PHE A 73 -2.39 5.48 -1.23
N PHE A 74 -1.15 5.21 -0.85
CA PHE A 74 -0.82 4.14 0.07
C PHE A 74 0.27 4.57 1.03
N THR A 75 0.01 4.43 2.34
CA THR A 75 1.00 4.72 3.38
C THR A 75 0.81 3.74 4.53
N GLY A 76 1.87 3.53 5.30
CA GLY A 76 1.77 2.75 6.53
C GLY A 76 1.15 3.55 7.67
N SER A 77 0.56 2.86 8.62
CA SER A 77 0.00 3.51 9.83
C SER A 77 1.08 4.06 10.76
N THR A 78 2.33 3.67 10.54
CA THR A 78 3.50 4.18 11.25
C THR A 78 4.63 4.44 10.27
N ILE A 79 5.63 5.23 10.69
CA ILE A 79 6.83 5.49 9.88
C ILE A 79 7.56 4.18 9.58
N GLU A 80 7.66 3.29 10.55
CA GLU A 80 8.33 2.00 10.40
C GLU A 80 7.67 1.14 9.33
N ARG A 81 6.33 1.14 9.27
CA ARG A 81 5.60 0.40 8.23
C ARG A 81 5.78 1.01 6.86
N THR A 82 5.76 2.33 6.77
CA THR A 82 6.02 3.02 5.49
C THR A 82 7.42 2.69 4.98
N ARG A 83 8.42 2.66 5.87
CA ARG A 83 9.79 2.23 5.53
C ARG A 83 9.85 0.79 5.05
N LEU A 84 9.10 -0.10 5.71
CA LEU A 84 9.01 -1.51 5.31
C LEU A 84 8.43 -1.62 3.90
N TYR A 85 7.35 -0.91 3.60
CA TYR A 85 6.73 -0.92 2.28
C TYR A 85 7.68 -0.37 1.21
N ALA A 86 8.45 0.68 1.54
CA ALA A 86 9.46 1.21 0.63
C ALA A 86 10.52 0.15 0.28
N ARG A 87 11.00 -0.60 1.27
CA ARG A 87 11.97 -1.67 1.04
C ARG A 87 11.41 -2.78 0.16
N ILE A 88 10.17 -3.15 0.36
CA ILE A 88 9.51 -4.18 -0.44
C ILE A 88 9.30 -3.70 -1.87
N LEU A 89 8.88 -2.45 -2.06
CA LEU A 89 8.76 -1.85 -3.38
C LEU A 89 10.11 -1.81 -4.10
N LYS A 90 11.20 -1.46 -3.41
CA LYS A 90 12.55 -1.49 -3.97
C LYS A 90 12.94 -2.90 -4.43
N THR A 91 12.70 -3.89 -3.59
CA THR A 91 13.08 -5.29 -3.86
C THR A 91 12.33 -5.84 -5.08
N TYR A 92 11.04 -5.54 -5.20
CA TYR A 92 10.19 -6.09 -6.26
C TYR A 92 9.84 -5.08 -7.34
N TYR A 93 10.58 -3.98 -7.42
CA TYR A 93 10.26 -2.88 -8.34
C TYR A 93 10.21 -3.33 -9.80
N THR A 94 11.12 -4.18 -10.24
CA THR A 94 11.18 -4.66 -11.62
C THR A 94 9.88 -5.37 -12.02
N ILE A 95 9.30 -6.14 -11.11
CA ILE A 95 8.03 -6.84 -11.35
C ILE A 95 6.86 -5.85 -11.28
N PHE A 96 6.84 -5.02 -10.25
CA PHE A 96 5.75 -4.08 -9.98
C PHE A 96 5.63 -3.02 -11.09
N SER A 97 6.75 -2.51 -11.58
CA SER A 97 6.79 -1.46 -12.60
C SER A 97 6.32 -1.91 -13.98
N LYS A 98 6.09 -3.20 -14.19
CA LYS A 98 5.48 -3.70 -15.43
C LYS A 98 4.01 -3.29 -15.54
N ASP A 99 3.32 -3.18 -14.41
CA ASP A 99 1.88 -2.89 -14.35
C ASP A 99 1.59 -1.48 -13.86
N PHE A 100 2.49 -0.89 -13.08
CA PHE A 100 2.22 0.35 -12.34
C PHE A 100 3.35 1.37 -12.49
N ILE A 101 2.94 2.65 -12.48
CA ILE A 101 3.83 3.78 -12.27
C ILE A 101 3.72 4.16 -10.80
N VAL A 102 4.87 4.33 -10.14
CA VAL A 102 4.92 4.67 -8.71
C VAL A 102 5.56 6.02 -8.51
N TYR A 103 4.88 6.87 -7.77
CA TYR A 103 5.41 8.14 -7.28
C TYR A 103 5.47 8.11 -5.77
N GLY A 104 6.23 8.99 -5.18
CA GLY A 104 6.27 9.17 -3.74
C GLY A 104 6.13 10.63 -3.35
N ILE A 105 5.61 10.85 -2.17
CA ILE A 105 5.59 12.18 -1.56
C ILE A 105 6.73 12.24 -0.54
N VAL A 106 7.58 13.26 -0.67
CA VAL A 106 8.72 13.49 0.24
C VAL A 106 8.61 14.89 0.83
N GLY A 107 9.29 15.10 1.96
CA GLY A 107 9.30 16.38 2.64
C GLY A 107 8.58 16.35 3.98
N THR A 108 7.90 17.44 4.32
CA THR A 108 7.13 17.58 5.55
C THR A 108 5.66 17.78 5.23
N ALA A 109 4.79 17.74 6.25
CA ALA A 109 3.36 18.00 6.07
C ALA A 109 3.08 19.37 5.45
N ASN A 110 3.92 20.38 5.73
CA ASN A 110 3.74 21.75 5.27
C ASN A 110 4.56 22.07 4.00
N ASP A 111 5.55 21.27 3.67
CA ASP A 111 6.44 21.48 2.53
C ASP A 111 6.79 20.12 1.94
N ASN A 112 5.93 19.65 1.05
CA ASN A 112 6.11 18.34 0.41
C ASN A 112 6.03 18.48 -1.10
N LYS A 113 6.56 17.47 -1.78
CA LYS A 113 6.51 17.38 -3.24
C LYS A 113 6.35 15.94 -3.67
N ILE A 114 5.77 15.76 -4.84
CA ILE A 114 5.61 14.46 -5.50
C ILE A 114 6.79 14.26 -6.45
N ILE A 115 7.46 13.13 -6.30
CA ILE A 115 8.58 12.74 -7.17
C ILE A 115 8.37 11.30 -7.63
N PRO A 116 8.97 10.92 -8.78
CA PRO A 116 8.99 9.50 -9.15
C PRO A 116 9.66 8.66 -8.07
N PHE A 117 9.11 7.48 -7.81
CA PHE A 117 9.74 6.54 -6.89
C PHE A 117 11.03 6.02 -7.50
N ASP A 118 12.14 6.19 -6.80
CA ASP A 118 13.46 5.73 -7.22
C ASP A 118 13.88 4.55 -6.33
N PRO A 119 13.94 3.32 -6.87
CA PRO A 119 14.32 2.16 -6.07
C PRO A 119 15.79 2.17 -5.63
N GLN A 120 16.62 3.06 -6.20
CA GLN A 120 18.02 3.21 -5.80
C GLN A 120 18.23 4.30 -4.75
N SER A 121 17.18 5.08 -4.43
CA SER A 121 17.27 6.21 -3.53
C SER A 121 17.12 5.78 -2.07
N GLU A 122 17.79 6.52 -1.18
CA GLU A 122 17.64 6.40 0.28
C GLU A 122 16.60 7.37 0.84
N MET A 123 15.79 8.02 -0.01
CA MET A 123 14.82 9.02 0.43
C MET A 123 13.74 8.41 1.32
N GLU A 124 13.30 9.21 2.31
CA GLU A 124 12.16 8.89 3.15
C GLU A 124 10.87 9.31 2.45
N TYR A 125 10.03 8.36 2.13
CA TYR A 125 8.72 8.61 1.52
C TYR A 125 7.66 8.69 2.61
N LEU A 126 6.76 9.68 2.49
CA LEU A 126 5.61 9.83 3.38
C LEU A 126 4.42 9.00 2.88
N VAL A 127 4.21 9.01 1.57
CA VAL A 127 3.09 8.34 0.91
C VAL A 127 3.56 7.83 -0.43
N PHE A 128 3.01 6.71 -0.86
CA PHE A 128 3.20 6.19 -2.23
C PHE A 128 1.96 6.48 -3.06
N LEU A 129 2.17 6.87 -4.31
CA LEU A 129 1.12 7.08 -5.29
C LEU A 129 1.30 6.04 -6.39
N ILE A 130 0.28 5.25 -6.62
CA ILE A 130 0.34 4.13 -7.55
C ILE A 130 -0.73 4.31 -8.61
N LYS A 131 -0.32 4.24 -9.88
CA LYS A 131 -1.23 4.35 -11.01
C LYS A 131 -0.93 3.26 -12.02
N ARG A 132 -1.98 2.67 -12.58
CA ARG A 132 -1.82 1.63 -13.59
C ARG A 132 -1.28 2.22 -14.89
N ILE A 133 -0.36 1.50 -15.50
CA ILE A 133 0.11 1.78 -16.86
C ILE A 133 -1.01 1.38 -17.82
N THR A 134 -1.42 2.29 -18.68
CA THR A 134 -2.46 2.06 -19.67
C THR A 134 -1.90 1.97 -21.08
#